data_b0cb934affa08e05bc59fc871c551583
#
_entry.id   b0cb934affa08e05bc59fc871c551583
#
_cell.length_a   1.000
_cell.length_b   1.000
_cell.length_c   1.000
_cell.angle_alpha   90.00
_cell.angle_beta   90.00
_cell.angle_gamma   90.00
#
_symmetry.space_group_name_H-M   'P 1'
#
loop_
_entity.id
_entity.type
_entity.pdbx_description
1 polymer ?
#
loop_
_entity_poly.entity_id
_entity_poly.type
_entity_poly.pdbx_seq_one_letter_code
_entity_poly.pdbx_strand_id
1 'polypeptide(L)'
;MDLKDKIIIMQGDITDIEVDAIVNAANTRLLLGSGVAGAIRRKGGDSIQNECDKIGSIPLGEAVVTGAGKLKAKFVIHAAGMHLGGGVSEEPLREATKNSLLRADEKGVKTVAFPAIGTGVGGFPLNRCAQVMIDIVVEYLKNEKTGIEKVYFVLFDMETYKVFNDNLRKVAL
;
A
#
# COMPACT_ATOMS: atom_id res chain seq x y z
N MET A 1 16.73 11.42 -11.82
CA MET A 1 16.11 11.70 -10.49
C MET A 1 16.78 10.82 -9.46
N ASP A 2 17.25 11.44 -8.39
CA ASP A 2 17.84 10.72 -7.28
C ASP A 2 16.77 9.85 -6.59
N LEU A 3 17.17 8.68 -6.10
CA LEU A 3 16.27 7.75 -5.43
C LEU A 3 15.54 8.39 -4.24
N LYS A 4 16.23 9.26 -3.50
CA LYS A 4 15.62 10.02 -2.40
C LYS A 4 14.43 10.88 -2.85
N ASP A 5 14.48 11.38 -4.07
CA ASP A 5 13.42 12.25 -4.59
C ASP A 5 12.20 11.45 -5.04
N LYS A 6 12.35 10.13 -5.17
CA LYS A 6 11.25 9.24 -5.58
C LYS A 6 10.40 8.76 -4.42
N ILE A 7 10.87 8.86 -3.18
CA ILE A 7 10.16 8.36 -2.00
C ILE A 7 9.77 9.54 -1.11
N ILE A 8 8.48 9.69 -0.88
CA ILE A 8 7.92 10.81 -0.11
C ILE A 8 7.13 10.26 1.07
N ILE A 9 7.50 10.70 2.27
CA ILE A 9 6.77 10.36 3.51
C ILE A 9 5.88 11.56 3.85
N MET A 10 4.60 11.33 4.05
CA MET A 10 3.68 12.41 4.40
C MET A 10 2.59 11.93 5.36
N GLN A 11 2.07 12.86 6.14
CA GLN A 11 0.89 12.62 6.97
C GLN A 11 -0.35 13.04 6.21
N GLY A 12 -1.39 12.22 6.25
CA GLY A 12 -2.65 12.55 5.59
C GLY A 12 -3.57 11.35 5.48
N ASP A 13 -4.67 11.56 4.79
CA ASP A 13 -5.64 10.52 4.48
C ASP A 13 -5.37 10.00 3.07
N ILE A 14 -4.99 8.73 2.95
CA ILE A 14 -4.63 8.13 1.67
C ILE A 14 -5.80 8.17 0.65
N THR A 15 -7.02 8.22 1.14
CA THR A 15 -8.21 8.29 0.25
C THR A 15 -8.40 9.66 -0.39
N ASP A 16 -7.70 10.69 0.09
CA ASP A 16 -7.78 12.05 -0.45
C ASP A 16 -6.60 12.40 -1.38
N ILE A 17 -5.65 11.50 -1.54
CA ILE A 17 -4.43 11.77 -2.30
C ILE A 17 -4.67 11.59 -3.81
N GLU A 18 -4.22 12.56 -4.58
CA GLU A 18 -4.28 12.50 -6.04
C GLU A 18 -3.03 11.83 -6.60
N VAL A 19 -3.12 10.52 -6.78
CA VAL A 19 -2.07 9.67 -7.35
C VAL A 19 -2.71 8.69 -8.33
N ASP A 20 -1.90 7.99 -9.13
CA ASP A 20 -2.44 7.01 -10.05
C ASP A 20 -3.05 5.80 -9.33
N ALA A 21 -2.38 5.32 -8.29
CA ALA A 21 -2.87 4.18 -7.51
C ALA A 21 -2.64 4.38 -6.03
N ILE A 22 -3.62 3.98 -5.23
CA ILE A 22 -3.46 3.84 -3.78
C ILE A 22 -3.45 2.36 -3.44
N VAL A 23 -2.66 1.98 -2.43
CA VAL A 23 -2.60 0.61 -1.93
C VAL A 23 -3.53 0.48 -0.74
N ASN A 24 -4.33 -0.57 -0.73
CA ASN A 24 -5.20 -0.94 0.36
C ASN A 24 -4.53 -2.05 1.19
N ALA A 25 -4.54 -1.89 2.51
CA ALA A 25 -4.16 -2.95 3.44
C ALA A 25 -5.29 -3.98 3.49
N ALA A 26 -5.21 -4.98 2.63
CA ALA A 26 -6.29 -5.94 2.39
C ALA A 26 -6.06 -7.27 3.12
N ASN A 27 -7.11 -8.07 3.15
CA ASN A 27 -7.06 -9.47 3.54
C ASN A 27 -7.23 -10.37 2.29
N THR A 28 -6.96 -11.66 2.44
CA THR A 28 -7.02 -12.63 1.34
C THR A 28 -8.40 -12.80 0.72
N ARG A 29 -9.45 -12.46 1.45
CA ARG A 29 -10.84 -12.55 0.97
C ARG A 29 -11.33 -11.27 0.32
N LEU A 30 -10.52 -10.22 0.29
CA LEU A 30 -10.82 -8.92 -0.30
C LEU A 30 -12.11 -8.29 0.23
N LEU A 31 -12.36 -8.45 1.52
CA LEU A 31 -13.50 -7.84 2.19
C LEU A 31 -13.07 -6.52 2.83
N LEU A 32 -13.63 -5.42 2.33
CA LEU A 32 -13.35 -4.06 2.80
C LEU A 32 -14.13 -3.82 4.10
N GLY A 33 -13.46 -3.91 5.24
CA GLY A 33 -14.13 -3.83 6.54
C GLY A 33 -13.83 -2.55 7.31
N SER A 34 -12.65 -2.45 7.90
CA SER A 34 -12.28 -1.37 8.80
C SER A 34 -10.95 -0.72 8.39
N GLY A 35 -10.54 0.32 9.11
CA GLY A 35 -9.29 1.02 8.84
C GLY A 35 -9.27 1.65 7.44
N VAL A 36 -8.13 1.53 6.76
CA VAL A 36 -7.95 2.04 5.39
C VAL A 36 -8.98 1.43 4.43
N ALA A 37 -9.21 0.13 4.52
CA ALA A 37 -10.17 -0.57 3.68
C ALA A 37 -11.59 -0.01 3.85
N GLY A 38 -12.00 0.24 5.09
CA GLY A 38 -13.30 0.85 5.39
C GLY A 38 -13.43 2.26 4.83
N ALA A 39 -12.37 3.06 4.95
CA ALA A 39 -12.35 4.42 4.39
C ALA A 39 -12.45 4.39 2.85
N ILE A 40 -11.75 3.48 2.21
CA ILE A 40 -11.81 3.29 0.75
C ILE A 40 -13.24 2.95 0.32
N ARG A 41 -13.90 2.04 1.04
CA ARG A 41 -15.28 1.66 0.73
C ARG A 41 -16.26 2.83 0.91
N ARG A 42 -16.14 3.56 2.01
CA ARG A 42 -17.03 4.70 2.29
C ARG A 42 -16.89 5.81 1.25
N LYS A 43 -15.64 6.19 0.94
CA LYS A 43 -15.38 7.33 0.03
C LYS A 43 -15.41 6.94 -1.43
N GLY A 44 -14.98 5.72 -1.75
CA GLY A 44 -14.93 5.23 -3.13
C GLY A 44 -16.25 4.67 -3.64
N GLY A 45 -17.15 4.26 -2.73
CA GLY A 45 -18.42 3.67 -3.06
C GLY A 45 -18.36 2.15 -3.20
N ASP A 46 -19.51 1.54 -3.44
CA ASP A 46 -19.66 0.08 -3.43
C ASP A 46 -19.04 -0.61 -4.65
N SER A 47 -18.74 0.12 -5.72
CA SER A 47 -18.18 -0.47 -6.94
C SER A 47 -16.84 -1.17 -6.67
N ILE A 48 -16.05 -0.67 -5.73
CA ILE A 48 -14.74 -1.27 -5.39
C ILE A 48 -14.95 -2.65 -4.77
N GLN A 49 -15.85 -2.76 -3.79
CA GLN A 49 -16.19 -4.05 -3.18
C GLN A 49 -16.79 -5.00 -4.21
N ASN A 50 -17.62 -4.49 -5.12
CA ASN A 50 -18.23 -5.32 -6.17
C ASN A 50 -17.16 -5.92 -7.08
N GLU A 51 -16.12 -5.16 -7.44
CA GLU A 51 -15.00 -5.69 -8.21
C GLU A 51 -14.20 -6.73 -7.41
N CYS A 52 -13.98 -6.47 -6.12
CA CYS A 52 -13.33 -7.44 -5.22
C CYS A 52 -14.13 -8.74 -5.15
N ASP A 53 -15.45 -8.67 -5.06
CA ASP A 53 -16.33 -9.84 -5.00
C ASP A 53 -16.23 -10.70 -6.26
N LYS A 54 -16.04 -10.08 -7.41
CA LYS A 54 -15.84 -10.80 -8.69
C LYS A 54 -14.49 -11.53 -8.74
N ILE A 55 -13.47 -10.95 -8.12
CA ILE A 55 -12.14 -11.59 -8.01
C ILE A 55 -12.23 -12.76 -7.04
N GLY A 56 -12.97 -12.60 -5.95
CA GLY A 56 -13.18 -13.60 -4.91
C GLY A 56 -12.11 -13.54 -3.82
N SER A 57 -11.06 -14.33 -3.94
CA SER A 57 -9.95 -14.32 -2.98
C SER A 57 -8.62 -14.42 -3.71
N ILE A 58 -7.55 -14.02 -3.00
CA ILE A 58 -6.18 -14.11 -3.51
C ILE A 58 -5.29 -14.76 -2.46
N PRO A 59 -4.16 -15.36 -2.86
CA PRO A 59 -3.20 -15.93 -1.91
C PRO A 59 -2.62 -14.85 -0.97
N LEU A 60 -2.25 -15.28 0.23
CA LEU A 60 -1.53 -14.43 1.17
C LEU A 60 -0.23 -13.92 0.53
N GLY A 61 0.05 -12.63 0.66
CA GLY A 61 1.22 -12.00 0.06
C GLY A 61 1.00 -11.51 -1.38
N GLU A 62 -0.13 -11.81 -1.99
CA GLU A 62 -0.44 -11.35 -3.35
C GLU A 62 -1.13 -9.99 -3.33
N ALA A 63 -1.23 -9.38 -4.50
CA ALA A 63 -1.94 -8.11 -4.69
C ALA A 63 -2.73 -8.13 -6.00
N VAL A 64 -3.90 -7.48 -6.00
CA VAL A 64 -4.74 -7.35 -7.19
C VAL A 64 -5.23 -5.92 -7.34
N VAL A 65 -5.55 -5.54 -8.58
CA VAL A 65 -5.99 -4.18 -8.91
C VAL A 65 -7.48 -4.15 -9.19
N THR A 66 -8.14 -3.14 -8.64
CA THR A 66 -9.52 -2.76 -9.03
C THR A 66 -9.53 -1.31 -9.46
N GLY A 67 -10.63 -0.85 -10.01
CA GLY A 67 -10.90 0.57 -10.15
C GLY A 67 -11.00 1.24 -8.79
N ALA A 68 -11.01 2.54 -8.78
CA ALA A 68 -11.03 3.34 -7.55
C ALA A 68 -12.38 4.02 -7.28
N GLY A 69 -13.41 3.68 -8.03
CA GLY A 69 -14.74 4.26 -7.83
C GLY A 69 -14.71 5.78 -7.85
N LYS A 70 -15.19 6.41 -6.77
CA LYS A 70 -15.26 7.87 -6.64
C LYS A 70 -13.99 8.51 -6.06
N LEU A 71 -12.96 7.72 -5.74
CA LEU A 71 -11.70 8.23 -5.22
C LEU A 71 -10.95 9.04 -6.27
N LYS A 72 -10.00 9.88 -5.82
CA LYS A 72 -9.16 10.67 -6.72
C LYS A 72 -8.16 9.82 -7.49
N ALA A 73 -7.74 8.68 -6.91
CA ALA A 73 -6.86 7.73 -7.60
C ALA A 73 -7.59 7.05 -8.76
N LYS A 74 -6.83 6.53 -9.71
CA LYS A 74 -7.37 5.76 -10.83
C LYS A 74 -7.60 4.29 -10.48
N PHE A 75 -6.74 3.75 -9.62
CA PHE A 75 -6.75 2.34 -9.23
C PHE A 75 -6.61 2.20 -7.73
N VAL A 76 -7.14 1.09 -7.20
CA VAL A 76 -6.81 0.59 -5.87
C VAL A 76 -6.07 -0.73 -6.04
N ILE A 77 -4.92 -0.84 -5.40
CA ILE A 77 -4.14 -2.07 -5.37
C ILE A 77 -4.36 -2.70 -3.99
N HIS A 78 -5.00 -3.86 -3.96
CA HIS A 78 -5.32 -4.57 -2.73
C HIS A 78 -4.19 -5.52 -2.37
N ALA A 79 -3.41 -5.17 -1.36
CA ALA A 79 -2.26 -5.95 -0.90
C ALA A 79 -2.68 -6.87 0.24
N ALA A 80 -2.73 -8.17 -0.02
CA ALA A 80 -3.21 -9.16 0.94
C ALA A 80 -2.11 -9.56 1.94
N GLY A 81 -1.85 -8.70 2.91
CA GLY A 81 -0.85 -8.94 3.95
C GLY A 81 -1.33 -9.85 5.08
N MET A 82 -2.61 -10.20 5.11
CA MET A 82 -3.18 -11.03 6.17
C MET A 82 -4.38 -11.82 5.68
N HIS A 83 -4.70 -12.91 6.39
CA HIS A 83 -6.00 -13.57 6.24
C HIS A 83 -7.07 -12.77 6.98
N LEU A 84 -8.32 -12.92 6.58
CA LEU A 84 -9.44 -12.27 7.25
C LEU A 84 -9.48 -12.73 8.73
N GLY A 85 -9.43 -11.76 9.65
CA GLY A 85 -9.38 -12.03 11.08
C GLY A 85 -8.02 -12.48 11.61
N GLY A 86 -7.00 -12.52 10.74
CA GLY A 86 -5.64 -12.88 11.13
C GLY A 86 -4.75 -11.68 11.39
N GLY A 87 -3.51 -11.92 11.81
CA GLY A 87 -2.47 -10.91 11.95
C GLY A 87 -1.58 -10.84 10.73
N VAL A 88 -0.73 -9.81 10.70
CA VAL A 88 0.30 -9.65 9.66
C VAL A 88 1.63 -10.20 10.18
N SER A 89 2.34 -10.93 9.35
CA SER A 89 3.72 -11.35 9.61
C SER A 89 4.65 -10.78 8.55
N GLU A 90 5.95 -10.86 8.81
CA GLU A 90 6.94 -10.16 7.98
C GLU A 90 6.97 -10.62 6.53
N GLU A 91 7.00 -11.92 6.28
CA GLU A 91 7.14 -12.42 4.91
C GLU A 91 5.94 -12.05 4.02
N PRO A 92 4.69 -12.26 4.43
CA PRO A 92 3.55 -11.77 3.66
C PRO A 92 3.55 -10.26 3.46
N LEU A 93 4.03 -9.48 4.44
CA LEU A 93 4.15 -8.03 4.29
C LEU A 93 5.15 -7.67 3.20
N ARG A 94 6.31 -8.34 3.16
CA ARG A 94 7.31 -8.14 2.11
C ARG A 94 6.75 -8.45 0.73
N GLU A 95 6.11 -9.61 0.61
CA GLU A 95 5.54 -10.06 -0.65
C GLU A 95 4.42 -9.13 -1.13
N ALA A 96 3.51 -8.76 -0.24
CA ALA A 96 2.39 -7.88 -0.58
C ALA A 96 2.87 -6.50 -1.01
N THR A 97 3.91 -5.96 -0.37
CA THR A 97 4.50 -4.68 -0.76
C THR A 97 5.14 -4.78 -2.15
N LYS A 98 5.94 -5.81 -2.39
CA LYS A 98 6.59 -6.03 -3.68
C LYS A 98 5.55 -6.27 -4.78
N ASN A 99 4.58 -7.14 -4.53
CA ASN A 99 3.55 -7.46 -5.53
C ASN A 99 2.68 -6.25 -5.85
N SER A 100 2.46 -5.34 -4.89
CA SER A 100 1.77 -4.09 -5.15
C SER A 100 2.52 -3.24 -6.16
N LEU A 101 3.83 -3.15 -6.05
CA LEU A 101 4.66 -2.42 -7.02
C LEU A 101 4.65 -3.09 -8.40
N LEU A 102 4.68 -4.42 -8.43
CA LEU A 102 4.56 -5.17 -9.69
C LEU A 102 3.22 -4.92 -10.38
N ARG A 103 2.13 -4.94 -9.61
CA ARG A 103 0.79 -4.65 -10.15
C ARG A 103 0.71 -3.22 -10.68
N ALA A 104 1.33 -2.26 -9.98
CA ALA A 104 1.39 -0.88 -10.43
C ALA A 104 2.11 -0.76 -11.79
N ASP A 105 3.26 -1.40 -11.93
CA ASP A 105 4.00 -1.38 -13.21
C ASP A 105 3.20 -2.03 -14.34
N GLU A 106 2.50 -3.13 -14.08
CA GLU A 106 1.65 -3.78 -15.08
C GLU A 106 0.55 -2.87 -15.61
N LYS A 107 0.07 -1.93 -14.79
CA LYS A 107 -0.95 -0.95 -15.16
C LYS A 107 -0.38 0.34 -15.72
N GLY A 108 0.93 0.46 -15.83
CA GLY A 108 1.57 1.69 -16.30
C GLY A 108 1.46 2.85 -15.32
N VAL A 109 1.28 2.54 -14.04
CA VAL A 109 1.14 3.54 -12.97
C VAL A 109 2.48 4.21 -12.69
N LYS A 110 2.47 5.52 -12.56
CA LYS A 110 3.68 6.30 -12.28
C LYS A 110 3.79 6.76 -10.83
N THR A 111 2.65 6.95 -10.17
CA THR A 111 2.60 7.39 -8.77
C THR A 111 1.76 6.43 -7.93
N VAL A 112 2.34 5.96 -6.84
CA VAL A 112 1.71 4.98 -5.94
C VAL A 112 1.78 5.50 -4.51
N ALA A 113 0.67 5.37 -3.76
CA ALA A 113 0.63 5.71 -2.35
C ALA A 113 0.38 4.46 -1.50
N PHE A 114 1.19 4.27 -0.48
CA PHE A 114 1.07 3.15 0.48
C PHE A 114 0.65 3.65 1.85
N PRO A 115 -0.23 2.91 2.55
CA PRO A 115 -0.42 3.07 3.99
C PRO A 115 0.61 2.23 4.74
N ALA A 116 0.61 2.31 6.07
CA ALA A 116 1.35 1.36 6.91
C ALA A 116 0.56 0.05 6.98
N ILE A 117 0.96 -0.93 6.21
CA ILE A 117 0.24 -2.21 6.13
C ILE A 117 0.44 -3.02 7.41
N GLY A 118 -0.67 -3.44 8.03
CA GLY A 118 -0.64 -4.41 9.13
C GLY A 118 -0.41 -3.85 10.51
N THR A 119 -0.28 -2.54 10.69
CA THR A 119 -0.01 -1.94 12.00
C THR A 119 -1.26 -1.65 12.83
N GLY A 120 -2.44 -1.66 12.21
CA GLY A 120 -3.70 -1.50 12.92
C GLY A 120 -4.22 -2.85 13.44
N VAL A 121 -5.28 -3.34 12.81
CA VAL A 121 -5.91 -4.62 13.15
C VAL A 121 -4.93 -5.79 13.01
N GLY A 122 -3.99 -5.72 12.07
CA GLY A 122 -3.00 -6.76 11.84
C GLY A 122 -1.96 -6.91 12.95
N GLY A 123 -1.80 -5.92 13.83
CA GLY A 123 -0.94 -5.99 15.01
C GLY A 123 0.56 -6.09 14.76
N PHE A 124 1.03 -5.83 13.56
CA PHE A 124 2.47 -5.89 13.25
C PHE A 124 3.21 -4.68 13.86
N PRO A 125 4.42 -4.89 14.45
CA PRO A 125 5.16 -3.79 15.07
C PRO A 125 5.45 -2.66 14.09
N LEU A 126 5.14 -1.43 14.48
CA LEU A 126 5.21 -0.25 13.60
C LEU A 126 6.61 0.00 13.05
N ASN A 127 7.63 -0.02 13.91
CA ASN A 127 9.00 0.23 13.46
C ASN A 127 9.47 -0.82 12.45
N ARG A 128 9.14 -2.08 12.68
CA ARG A 128 9.50 -3.16 11.76
C ARG A 128 8.73 -3.05 10.44
N CYS A 129 7.46 -2.64 10.51
CA CYS A 129 6.65 -2.37 9.32
C CYS A 129 7.32 -1.31 8.44
N ALA A 130 7.75 -0.20 9.03
CA ALA A 130 8.44 0.85 8.29
C ALA A 130 9.74 0.35 7.65
N GLN A 131 10.55 -0.39 8.40
CA GLN A 131 11.79 -0.98 7.88
C GLN A 131 11.53 -1.88 6.68
N VAL A 132 10.61 -2.82 6.84
CA VAL A 132 10.29 -3.81 5.79
C VAL A 132 9.77 -3.13 4.54
N MET A 133 8.79 -2.25 4.67
CA MET A 133 8.16 -1.61 3.51
C MET A 133 9.13 -0.68 2.78
N ILE A 134 9.90 0.12 3.53
CA ILE A 134 10.87 1.06 2.94
C ILE A 134 11.97 0.28 2.23
N ASP A 135 12.50 -0.79 2.84
CA ASP A 135 13.54 -1.62 2.21
C ASP A 135 13.06 -2.21 0.88
N ILE A 136 11.84 -2.73 0.84
CA ILE A 136 11.26 -3.30 -0.38
C ILE A 136 11.09 -2.23 -1.46
N VAL A 137 10.58 -1.05 -1.10
CA VAL A 137 10.38 0.05 -2.05
C VAL A 137 11.72 0.54 -2.59
N VAL A 138 12.72 0.73 -1.73
CA VAL A 138 14.05 1.15 -2.14
C VAL A 138 14.67 0.14 -3.10
N GLU A 139 14.63 -1.14 -2.74
CA GLU A 139 15.18 -2.20 -3.60
C GLU A 139 14.48 -2.25 -4.96
N TYR A 140 13.16 -2.14 -4.94
CA TYR A 140 12.36 -2.15 -6.17
C TYR A 140 12.70 -0.95 -7.08
N LEU A 141 12.80 0.25 -6.52
CA LEU A 141 13.08 1.47 -7.28
C LEU A 141 14.52 1.54 -7.81
N LYS A 142 15.43 0.75 -7.27
CA LYS A 142 16.78 0.60 -7.84
C LYS A 142 16.76 -0.15 -9.17
N ASN A 143 15.69 -0.88 -9.46
CA ASN A 143 15.51 -1.55 -10.73
C ASN A 143 15.16 -0.52 -11.80
N GLU A 144 16.04 -0.35 -12.78
CA GLU A 144 15.90 0.65 -13.84
C GLU A 144 14.72 0.41 -14.78
N LYS A 145 14.13 -0.78 -14.75
CA LYS A 145 13.03 -1.13 -15.65
C LYS A 145 11.66 -0.69 -15.16
N THR A 146 11.55 -0.23 -13.90
CA THR A 146 10.25 0.23 -13.39
C THR A 146 9.82 1.55 -14.02
N GLY A 147 8.53 1.66 -14.33
CA GLY A 147 7.91 2.91 -14.78
C GLY A 147 7.43 3.79 -13.64
N ILE A 148 7.54 3.32 -12.40
CA ILE A 148 7.11 4.08 -11.24
C ILE A 148 8.08 5.24 -11.00
N GLU A 149 7.54 6.45 -10.94
CA GLU A 149 8.32 7.67 -10.76
C GLU A 149 8.36 8.12 -9.30
N LYS A 150 7.26 7.93 -8.55
CA LYS A 150 7.15 8.33 -7.15
C LYS A 150 6.34 7.33 -6.34
N VAL A 151 6.82 7.06 -5.13
CA VAL A 151 6.13 6.27 -4.11
C VAL A 151 5.92 7.16 -2.89
N TYR A 152 4.66 7.29 -2.49
CA TYR A 152 4.27 8.04 -1.30
C TYR A 152 3.92 7.06 -0.19
N PHE A 153 4.44 7.30 1.01
CA PHE A 153 3.92 6.66 2.21
C PHE A 153 3.02 7.69 2.89
N VAL A 154 1.73 7.43 2.90
CA VAL A 154 0.73 8.36 3.44
C VAL A 154 0.22 7.78 4.75
N LEU A 155 0.63 8.40 5.85
CA LEU A 155 0.39 7.89 7.18
C LEU A 155 -0.64 8.77 7.88
N PHE A 156 -1.65 8.13 8.47
CA PHE A 156 -2.79 8.85 9.03
C PHE A 156 -2.42 9.68 10.26
N ASP A 157 -1.57 9.17 11.15
CA ASP A 157 -1.20 9.86 12.39
C ASP A 157 0.28 10.26 12.42
N MET A 158 0.60 11.19 13.34
CA MET A 158 1.93 11.73 13.49
C MET A 158 2.96 10.71 13.96
N GLU A 159 2.57 9.78 14.83
CA GLU A 159 3.46 8.74 15.32
C GLU A 159 3.95 7.86 14.18
N THR A 160 3.05 7.38 13.35
CA THR A 160 3.37 6.55 12.19
C THR A 160 4.23 7.31 11.19
N TYR A 161 3.88 8.58 10.93
CA TYR A 161 4.68 9.46 10.08
C TYR A 161 6.13 9.57 10.56
N LYS A 162 6.34 9.84 11.85
CA LYS A 162 7.69 9.98 12.42
C LYS A 162 8.50 8.70 12.29
N VAL A 163 7.89 7.55 12.55
CA VAL A 163 8.57 6.26 12.47
C VAL A 163 9.01 5.97 11.03
N PHE A 164 8.14 6.19 10.03
CA PHE A 164 8.50 6.01 8.64
C PHE A 164 9.59 6.99 8.20
N ASN A 165 9.46 8.24 8.58
CA ASN A 165 10.43 9.27 8.22
C ASN A 165 11.82 8.97 8.81
N ASP A 166 11.88 8.55 10.08
CA ASP A 166 13.13 8.18 10.73
C ASP A 166 13.78 6.97 10.05
N ASN A 167 12.97 5.97 9.67
CA ASN A 167 13.51 4.79 8.98
C ASN A 167 14.03 5.12 7.59
N LEU A 168 13.38 6.01 6.86
CA LEU A 168 13.89 6.44 5.55
C LEU A 168 15.23 7.14 5.67
N ARG A 169 15.42 7.98 6.69
CA ARG A 169 16.69 8.68 6.94
C ARG A 169 17.85 7.74 7.19
N LYS A 170 17.58 6.56 7.76
CA LYS A 170 18.62 5.55 8.07
C LYS A 170 19.04 4.74 6.86
N VAL A 171 18.28 4.78 5.77
CA VAL A 171 18.60 4.02 4.58
C VAL A 171 19.72 4.73 3.81
N ALA A 172 20.76 3.97 3.48
CA ALA A 172 21.83 4.46 2.60
C ALA A 172 21.32 4.42 1.15
N LEU A 173 21.11 5.60 0.57
CA LEU A 173 20.63 5.74 -0.80
C LEU A 173 21.69 6.27 -1.74
#